data_7f106f4ca0ccfa9cd5588e40acd2487f
#
_entry.id   7f106f4ca0ccfa9cd5588e40acd2487f
#
_cell.length_a   1.000
_cell.length_b   1.000
_cell.length_c   1.000
_cell.angle_alpha   90.00
_cell.angle_beta   90.00
_cell.angle_gamma   90.00
#
_symmetry.space_group_name_H-M   'P 1'
#
loop_
_entity.id
_entity.type
_entity.pdbx_description
1 polymer ?
#
loop_
_entity_poly.entity_id
_entity_poly.type
_entity_poly.pdbx_seq_one_letter_code
_entity_poly.pdbx_strand_id
1 'polypeptide(L)'
;VHWIQTSSNTNWFPTAGQIENKIKNIKNKKIILILNSPNNPAGTVCKNLKEIAEVCKKYKLIIISDEIYSNLTFNNKYQSISNFYPEGTIISTGLSKWCGAGGWRLGFFAIPDELNEVKNSLKILCSESFTSVSAPVQYAAVEAYTGDYSVYLENVKKILFSIGMYVYENLKSNAVNISK
;
A
#
# COMPACT_ATOMS: atom_id res chain seq x y z
N VAL A 1 12.15 -5.83 14.79
CA VAL A 1 11.15 -4.87 14.27
C VAL A 1 11.29 -3.55 15.00
N HIS A 2 11.27 -2.44 14.27
CA HIS A 2 11.32 -1.08 14.81
C HIS A 2 10.04 -0.34 14.44
N TRP A 3 9.31 0.13 15.43
CA TRP A 3 8.10 0.92 15.22
C TRP A 3 8.43 2.40 15.14
N ILE A 4 7.76 3.12 14.26
CA ILE A 4 7.77 4.59 14.18
C ILE A 4 6.40 5.06 14.62
N GLN A 5 6.36 5.86 15.67
CA GLN A 5 5.10 6.41 16.18
C GLN A 5 4.61 7.51 15.24
N THR A 6 3.34 7.43 14.85
CA THR A 6 2.67 8.39 13.99
C THR A 6 1.47 9.00 14.72
N SER A 7 0.91 10.08 14.18
CA SER A 7 -0.24 10.77 14.77
C SER A 7 -1.13 11.38 13.70
N SER A 8 -2.29 11.88 14.10
CA SER A 8 -3.20 12.61 13.21
C SER A 8 -2.55 13.84 12.56
N ASN A 9 -1.61 14.51 13.24
CA ASN A 9 -0.89 15.67 12.70
C ASN A 9 -0.04 15.34 11.45
N THR A 10 0.31 14.08 11.27
CA THR A 10 1.06 13.58 10.10
C THR A 10 0.20 12.69 9.22
N ASN A 11 -1.12 12.77 9.29
CA ASN A 11 -2.05 11.87 8.63
C ASN A 11 -1.76 10.39 8.90
N TRP A 12 -1.22 10.06 10.07
CA TRP A 12 -0.84 8.70 10.48
C TRP A 12 0.31 8.10 9.66
N PHE A 13 1.12 8.94 9.00
CA PHE A 13 2.35 8.51 8.32
C PHE A 13 3.60 9.00 9.03
N PRO A 14 4.72 8.31 8.90
CA PRO A 14 6.00 8.80 9.41
C PRO A 14 6.48 9.98 8.56
N THR A 15 7.20 10.89 9.17
CA THR A 15 7.99 11.89 8.44
C THR A 15 9.33 11.27 8.00
N ALA A 16 9.92 11.81 6.95
CA ALA A 16 11.26 11.42 6.50
C ALA A 16 12.30 11.53 7.62
N GLY A 17 12.24 12.60 8.44
CA GLY A 17 13.14 12.78 9.59
C GLY A 17 12.96 11.72 10.67
N GLN A 18 11.73 11.27 10.94
CA GLN A 18 11.49 10.18 11.89
C GLN A 18 12.09 8.86 11.39
N ILE A 19 11.95 8.56 10.09
CA ILE A 19 12.57 7.39 9.47
C ILE A 19 14.09 7.49 9.59
N GLU A 20 14.68 8.61 9.15
CA GLU A 20 16.13 8.81 9.18
C GLU A 20 16.70 8.69 10.60
N ASN A 21 16.08 9.32 11.58
CA ASN A 21 16.51 9.22 12.98
C ASN A 21 16.46 7.79 13.51
N LYS A 22 15.53 6.96 13.02
CA LYS A 22 15.40 5.57 13.45
C LYS A 22 16.49 4.68 12.86
N ILE A 23 16.92 4.97 11.63
CA ILE A 23 17.80 4.08 10.87
C ILE A 23 19.27 4.50 10.84
N LYS A 24 19.59 5.79 11.03
CA LYS A 24 20.96 6.35 10.90
C LYS A 24 22.05 5.63 11.70
N ASN A 25 21.67 4.97 12.78
CA ASN A 25 22.61 4.23 13.66
C ASN A 25 22.62 2.72 13.38
N ILE A 26 21.78 2.24 12.44
CA ILE A 26 21.74 0.82 12.08
C ILE A 26 22.81 0.59 11.00
N LYS A 27 23.89 -0.11 11.37
CA LYS A 27 25.00 -0.42 10.46
C LYS A 27 24.95 -1.89 10.02
N ASN A 28 25.44 -2.17 8.81
CA ASN A 28 25.66 -3.52 8.28
C ASN A 28 24.40 -4.41 8.26
N LYS A 29 23.21 -3.83 8.06
CA LYS A 29 21.95 -4.57 7.94
C LYS A 29 21.17 -4.08 6.72
N LYS A 30 20.53 -5.00 6.01
CA LYS A 30 19.47 -4.65 5.07
C LYS A 30 18.23 -4.22 5.86
N ILE A 31 17.68 -3.06 5.54
CA ILE A 31 16.51 -2.49 6.23
C ILE A 31 15.34 -2.49 5.28
N ILE A 32 14.20 -2.95 5.76
CA ILE A 32 12.93 -2.93 5.00
C ILE A 32 12.00 -1.94 5.70
N LEU A 33 11.45 -0.99 4.93
CA LEU A 33 10.36 -0.13 5.35
C LEU A 33 9.05 -0.71 4.80
N ILE A 34 8.08 -0.97 5.66
CA ILE A 34 6.72 -1.31 5.24
C ILE A 34 5.87 -0.04 5.32
N LEU A 35 5.27 0.36 4.20
CA LEU A 35 4.44 1.54 4.07
C LEU A 35 3.08 1.15 3.47
N ASN A 36 2.00 1.27 4.25
CA ASN A 36 0.64 1.02 3.78
C ASN A 36 -0.05 2.35 3.45
N SER A 37 -0.21 2.65 2.16
CA SER A 37 -0.86 3.86 1.66
C SER A 37 -1.66 3.56 0.37
N PRO A 38 -2.96 3.81 0.34
CA PRO A 38 -3.84 4.35 1.41
C PRO A 38 -3.88 3.46 2.65
N ASN A 39 -3.99 4.07 3.83
CA ASN A 39 -3.78 3.38 5.11
C ASN A 39 -5.05 2.71 5.65
N ASN A 40 -4.91 1.53 6.16
CA ASN A 40 -5.88 0.87 7.02
C ASN A 40 -5.25 0.78 8.44
N PRO A 41 -5.89 1.32 9.50
CA PRO A 41 -7.30 1.72 9.58
C PRO A 41 -7.57 3.23 9.39
N ALA A 42 -6.56 4.08 9.23
CA ALA A 42 -6.72 5.53 9.29
C ALA A 42 -7.48 6.14 8.09
N GLY A 43 -7.61 5.44 6.97
CA GLY A 43 -8.29 5.94 5.76
C GLY A 43 -7.58 7.12 5.08
N THR A 44 -6.31 7.34 5.38
CA THR A 44 -5.52 8.48 4.89
C THR A 44 -4.52 8.05 3.81
N VAL A 45 -4.04 9.03 3.04
CA VAL A 45 -3.02 8.85 1.99
C VAL A 45 -1.74 9.58 2.39
N CYS A 46 -0.60 8.94 2.19
CA CYS A 46 0.71 9.53 2.45
C CYS A 46 0.97 10.69 1.49
N LYS A 47 1.29 11.88 2.03
CA LYS A 47 1.53 13.10 1.25
C LYS A 47 3.01 13.41 1.04
N ASN A 48 3.89 12.85 1.86
CA ASN A 48 5.33 13.11 1.86
C ASN A 48 6.14 11.95 1.28
N LEU A 49 5.61 11.35 0.20
CA LEU A 49 6.22 10.17 -0.45
C LEU A 49 7.61 10.47 -1.00
N LYS A 50 7.81 11.66 -1.59
CA LYS A 50 9.09 12.06 -2.18
C LYS A 50 10.19 12.13 -1.12
N GLU A 51 9.92 12.81 -0.03
CA GLU A 51 10.87 12.97 1.08
C GLU A 51 11.20 11.63 1.75
N ILE A 52 10.20 10.74 1.89
CA ILE A 52 10.43 9.38 2.38
C ILE A 52 11.30 8.60 1.41
N ALA A 53 11.00 8.66 0.12
CA ALA A 53 11.77 7.97 -0.91
C ALA A 53 13.24 8.44 -0.96
N GLU A 54 13.49 9.75 -0.82
CA GLU A 54 14.85 10.31 -0.77
C GLU A 54 15.66 9.74 0.40
N VAL A 55 15.07 9.65 1.59
CA VAL A 55 15.71 9.01 2.75
C VAL A 55 15.94 7.53 2.50
N CYS A 56 14.94 6.81 1.97
CA CYS A 56 15.08 5.38 1.68
C CYS A 56 16.18 5.12 0.64
N LYS A 57 16.26 5.94 -0.40
CA LYS A 57 17.31 5.87 -1.41
C LYS A 57 18.70 6.15 -0.83
N LYS A 58 18.83 7.20 -0.02
CA LYS A 58 20.09 7.58 0.67
C LYS A 58 20.66 6.42 1.49
N TYR A 59 19.80 5.70 2.22
CA TYR A 59 20.20 4.60 3.10
C TYR A 59 20.02 3.22 2.45
N LYS A 60 19.68 3.15 1.17
CA LYS A 60 19.47 1.90 0.39
C LYS A 60 18.47 0.94 1.06
N LEU A 61 17.36 1.49 1.57
CA LEU A 61 16.27 0.69 2.11
C LEU A 61 15.51 0.00 0.97
N ILE A 62 14.96 -1.18 1.28
CA ILE A 62 13.90 -1.78 0.47
C ILE A 62 12.57 -1.29 1.03
N ILE A 63 11.68 -0.78 0.18
CA ILE A 63 10.33 -0.40 0.56
C ILE A 63 9.38 -1.52 0.12
N ILE A 64 8.54 -2.01 1.05
CA ILE A 64 7.35 -2.76 0.71
C ILE A 64 6.17 -1.78 0.79
N SER A 65 5.68 -1.35 -0.36
CA SER A 65 4.56 -0.44 -0.48
C SER A 65 3.27 -1.24 -0.60
N ASP A 66 2.48 -1.29 0.46
CA ASP A 66 1.17 -1.93 0.43
C ASP A 66 0.14 -0.95 -0.13
N GLU A 67 -0.22 -1.18 -1.40
CA GLU A 67 -1.07 -0.31 -2.21
C GLU A 67 -2.45 -0.94 -2.49
N ILE A 68 -2.86 -1.88 -1.66
CA ILE A 68 -4.10 -2.66 -1.86
C ILE A 68 -5.37 -1.79 -2.00
N TYR A 69 -5.35 -0.55 -1.51
CA TYR A 69 -6.45 0.41 -1.60
C TYR A 69 -6.25 1.51 -2.65
N SER A 70 -5.18 1.48 -3.44
CA SER A 70 -4.81 2.55 -4.39
C SER A 70 -5.95 2.94 -5.35
N ASN A 71 -6.67 1.96 -5.89
CA ASN A 71 -7.77 2.17 -6.83
C ASN A 71 -9.06 2.72 -6.17
N LEU A 72 -9.13 2.78 -4.85
CA LEU A 72 -10.31 3.22 -4.10
C LEU A 72 -10.18 4.64 -3.53
N THR A 73 -9.17 5.41 -3.92
CA THR A 73 -9.04 6.82 -3.53
C THR A 73 -10.13 7.67 -4.18
N PHE A 74 -10.79 8.53 -3.40
CA PHE A 74 -11.96 9.28 -3.85
C PHE A 74 -11.66 10.41 -4.84
N ASN A 75 -10.44 10.96 -4.81
CA ASN A 75 -10.06 12.13 -5.60
C ASN A 75 -9.11 11.81 -6.77
N ASN A 76 -8.92 10.55 -7.09
CA ASN A 76 -8.03 10.05 -8.16
C ASN A 76 -6.57 10.61 -8.11
N LYS A 77 -6.11 11.06 -6.94
CA LYS A 77 -4.79 11.66 -6.73
C LYS A 77 -3.79 10.71 -6.06
N TYR A 78 -4.05 9.41 -6.11
CA TYR A 78 -3.11 8.45 -5.58
C TYR A 78 -1.79 8.48 -6.36
N GLN A 79 -0.69 8.44 -5.64
CA GLN A 79 0.66 8.26 -6.18
C GLN A 79 1.35 7.12 -5.44
N SER A 80 2.03 6.27 -6.19
CA SER A 80 2.90 5.25 -5.61
C SER A 80 4.25 5.86 -5.22
N ILE A 81 4.83 5.38 -4.14
CA ILE A 81 6.20 5.75 -3.76
C ILE A 81 7.23 5.24 -4.78
N SER A 82 6.88 4.22 -5.58
CA SER A 82 7.72 3.73 -6.68
C SER A 82 7.98 4.78 -7.77
N ASN A 83 7.14 5.83 -7.88
CA ASN A 83 7.39 6.95 -8.78
C ASN A 83 8.64 7.75 -8.39
N PHE A 84 9.11 7.64 -7.14
CA PHE A 84 10.26 8.38 -6.62
C PHE A 84 11.46 7.49 -6.32
N TYR A 85 11.24 6.18 -6.08
CA TYR A 85 12.29 5.20 -5.80
C TYR A 85 11.91 3.83 -6.37
N PRO A 86 11.81 3.70 -7.72
CA PRO A 86 11.38 2.45 -8.36
C PRO A 86 12.32 1.27 -8.07
N GLU A 87 13.65 1.49 -8.12
CA GLU A 87 14.67 0.47 -7.97
C GLU A 87 14.72 -0.19 -6.58
N GLY A 88 14.14 0.45 -5.57
CA GLY A 88 14.11 -0.06 -4.20
C GLY A 88 12.71 -0.36 -3.67
N THR A 89 11.67 -0.27 -4.50
CA THR A 89 10.28 -0.42 -4.06
C THR A 89 9.64 -1.68 -4.61
N ILE A 90 9.13 -2.51 -3.71
CA ILE A 90 8.26 -3.65 -4.00
C ILE A 90 6.82 -3.20 -3.77
N ILE A 91 5.98 -3.24 -4.79
CA ILE A 91 4.55 -2.93 -4.65
C ILE A 91 3.80 -4.20 -4.28
N SER A 92 3.01 -4.13 -3.20
CA SER A 92 2.08 -5.18 -2.77
C SER A 92 0.65 -4.76 -3.12
N THR A 93 -0.07 -5.58 -3.85
CA THR A 93 -1.46 -5.32 -4.23
C THR A 93 -2.22 -6.61 -4.55
N GLY A 94 -3.47 -6.51 -4.99
CA GLY A 94 -4.29 -7.68 -5.34
C GLY A 94 -5.74 -7.31 -5.62
N LEU A 95 -6.58 -8.33 -5.82
CA LEU A 95 -7.98 -8.19 -6.20
C LEU A 95 -8.93 -7.98 -5.00
N SER A 96 -8.44 -8.13 -3.78
CA SER A 96 -9.30 -8.24 -2.58
C SER A 96 -10.18 -7.01 -2.33
N LYS A 97 -9.71 -5.81 -2.66
CA LYS A 97 -10.38 -4.56 -2.28
C LYS A 97 -11.11 -3.91 -3.46
N TRP A 98 -10.39 -3.43 -4.46
CA TRP A 98 -10.98 -2.71 -5.58
C TRP A 98 -11.93 -3.56 -6.42
N CYS A 99 -11.65 -4.86 -6.55
CA CYS A 99 -12.44 -5.81 -7.34
C CYS A 99 -13.50 -6.55 -6.49
N GLY A 100 -13.53 -6.33 -5.16
CA GLY A 100 -14.44 -7.05 -4.27
C GLY A 100 -14.16 -8.56 -4.15
N ALA A 101 -13.01 -9.02 -4.63
CA ALA A 101 -12.66 -10.43 -4.79
C ALA A 101 -11.81 -10.99 -3.65
N GLY A 102 -12.01 -10.52 -2.42
CA GLY A 102 -11.22 -10.94 -1.26
C GLY A 102 -11.25 -12.44 -0.98
N GLY A 103 -12.39 -13.10 -1.25
CA GLY A 103 -12.55 -14.55 -1.11
C GLY A 103 -11.77 -15.37 -2.14
N TRP A 104 -11.35 -14.79 -3.24
CA TRP A 104 -10.62 -15.48 -4.32
C TRP A 104 -9.12 -15.66 -4.01
N ARG A 105 -8.62 -15.00 -2.97
CA ARG A 105 -7.28 -15.18 -2.41
C ARG A 105 -6.14 -14.94 -3.40
N LEU A 106 -6.18 -13.84 -4.18
CA LEU A 106 -5.10 -13.46 -5.07
C LEU A 106 -4.53 -12.09 -4.70
N GLY A 107 -3.23 -12.06 -4.47
CA GLY A 107 -2.39 -10.88 -4.39
C GLY A 107 -1.08 -11.13 -5.12
N PHE A 108 -0.33 -10.08 -5.39
CA PHE A 108 0.99 -10.19 -6.00
C PHE A 108 1.93 -9.08 -5.54
N PHE A 109 3.22 -9.31 -5.76
CA PHE A 109 4.26 -8.32 -5.64
C PHE A 109 4.77 -7.92 -7.03
N ALA A 110 4.80 -6.61 -7.31
CA ALA A 110 5.59 -6.08 -8.42
C ALA A 110 7.00 -5.76 -7.87
N ILE A 111 7.99 -6.50 -8.33
CA ILE A 111 9.37 -6.46 -7.82
C ILE A 111 10.27 -5.98 -8.96
N PRO A 112 11.02 -4.88 -8.79
CA PRO A 112 11.94 -4.38 -9.81
C PRO A 112 13.13 -5.34 -10.00
N ASP A 113 13.76 -5.27 -11.17
CA ASP A 113 14.85 -6.18 -11.53
C ASP A 113 16.10 -5.99 -10.65
N GLU A 114 16.30 -4.80 -10.09
CA GLU A 114 17.37 -4.51 -9.12
C GLU A 114 17.24 -5.34 -7.83
N LEU A 115 16.03 -5.85 -7.54
CA LEU A 115 15.75 -6.71 -6.40
C LEU A 115 15.54 -8.18 -6.81
N ASN A 116 16.18 -8.64 -7.89
CA ASN A 116 15.99 -9.99 -8.41
C ASN A 116 16.38 -11.08 -7.41
N GLU A 117 17.37 -10.86 -6.54
CA GLU A 117 17.70 -11.80 -5.45
C GLU A 117 16.51 -11.99 -4.48
N VAL A 118 15.83 -10.89 -4.12
CA VAL A 118 14.64 -10.94 -3.26
C VAL A 118 13.51 -11.68 -3.98
N LYS A 119 13.29 -11.37 -5.26
CA LYS A 119 12.29 -12.04 -6.11
C LYS A 119 12.50 -13.55 -6.15
N ASN A 120 13.74 -14.01 -6.35
CA ASN A 120 14.07 -15.43 -6.40
C ASN A 120 13.86 -16.11 -5.05
N SER A 121 14.28 -15.47 -3.96
CA SER A 121 14.05 -15.97 -2.59
C SER A 121 12.56 -16.08 -2.27
N LEU A 122 11.75 -15.10 -2.65
CA LEU A 122 10.30 -15.14 -2.48
C LEU A 122 9.64 -16.24 -3.30
N LYS A 123 10.10 -16.50 -4.54
CA LYS A 123 9.58 -17.62 -5.35
C LYS A 123 9.79 -18.96 -4.66
N ILE A 124 10.99 -19.19 -4.12
CA ILE A 124 11.29 -20.42 -3.37
C ILE A 124 10.40 -20.52 -2.14
N LEU A 125 10.30 -19.45 -1.35
CA LEU A 125 9.47 -19.42 -0.15
C LEU A 125 8.00 -19.68 -0.45
N CYS A 126 7.46 -19.11 -1.53
CA CYS A 126 6.09 -19.36 -1.97
C CYS A 126 5.88 -20.82 -2.38
N SER A 127 6.81 -21.39 -3.16
CA SER A 127 6.76 -22.80 -3.57
C SER A 127 6.71 -23.76 -2.38
N GLU A 128 7.52 -23.50 -1.35
CA GLU A 128 7.60 -24.34 -0.16
C GLU A 128 6.47 -24.10 0.86
N SER A 129 5.73 -22.97 0.74
CA SER A 129 4.68 -22.61 1.70
C SER A 129 3.29 -23.01 1.22
N PHE A 130 2.87 -22.50 0.07
CA PHE A 130 1.50 -22.66 -0.46
C PHE A 130 1.47 -23.04 -1.95
N THR A 131 2.63 -23.28 -2.55
CA THR A 131 2.85 -23.68 -3.95
C THR A 131 2.47 -22.58 -4.93
N SER A 132 1.18 -22.34 -5.15
CA SER A 132 0.68 -21.28 -6.06
C SER A 132 -0.77 -20.93 -5.77
N VAL A 133 -1.18 -19.78 -6.27
CA VAL A 133 -2.60 -19.41 -6.33
C VAL A 133 -3.31 -20.26 -7.38
N SER A 134 -4.59 -20.58 -7.15
CA SER A 134 -5.43 -21.33 -8.08
C SER A 134 -5.35 -20.78 -9.51
N ALA A 135 -5.05 -21.64 -10.49
CA ALA A 135 -4.88 -21.24 -11.88
C ALA A 135 -6.11 -20.49 -12.48
N PRO A 136 -7.37 -20.96 -12.30
CA PRO A 136 -8.54 -20.19 -12.74
C PRO A 136 -8.58 -18.75 -12.19
N VAL A 137 -8.17 -18.55 -10.95
CA VAL A 137 -8.12 -17.21 -10.32
C VAL A 137 -7.03 -16.35 -10.95
N GLN A 138 -5.89 -16.94 -11.33
CA GLN A 138 -4.82 -16.21 -12.02
C GLN A 138 -5.28 -15.74 -13.40
N TYR A 139 -5.99 -16.57 -14.17
CA TYR A 139 -6.57 -16.17 -15.48
C TYR A 139 -7.63 -15.09 -15.32
N ALA A 140 -8.51 -15.18 -14.31
CA ALA A 140 -9.47 -14.12 -14.01
C ALA A 140 -8.78 -12.81 -13.62
N ALA A 141 -7.63 -12.87 -12.94
CA ALA A 141 -6.84 -11.70 -12.59
C ALA A 141 -6.25 -11.00 -13.83
N VAL A 142 -5.85 -11.74 -14.85
CA VAL A 142 -5.39 -11.15 -16.12
C VAL A 142 -6.48 -10.25 -16.68
N GLU A 143 -7.71 -10.75 -16.79
CA GLU A 143 -8.86 -9.96 -17.25
C GLU A 143 -9.09 -8.75 -16.35
N ALA A 144 -9.08 -8.93 -15.02
CA ALA A 144 -9.30 -7.85 -14.08
C ALA A 144 -8.27 -6.70 -14.18
N TYR A 145 -7.03 -6.98 -14.61
CA TYR A 145 -5.98 -5.97 -14.74
C TYR A 145 -5.80 -5.44 -16.16
N THR A 146 -6.40 -6.07 -17.17
CA THR A 146 -6.31 -5.64 -18.58
C THR A 146 -7.60 -5.03 -19.10
N GLY A 147 -8.74 -5.32 -18.47
CA GLY A 147 -10.04 -4.76 -18.84
C GLY A 147 -10.24 -3.32 -18.37
N ASP A 148 -11.18 -2.61 -18.97
CA ASP A 148 -11.60 -1.27 -18.51
C ASP A 148 -12.75 -1.38 -17.50
N TYR A 149 -12.45 -1.10 -16.27
CA TYR A 149 -13.41 -1.10 -15.15
C TYR A 149 -13.62 0.31 -14.56
N SER A 150 -13.34 1.36 -15.33
CA SER A 150 -13.44 2.76 -14.88
C SER A 150 -14.85 3.10 -14.35
N VAL A 151 -15.89 2.74 -15.05
CA VAL A 151 -17.30 2.97 -14.65
C VAL A 151 -17.63 2.21 -13.35
N TYR A 152 -17.19 0.96 -13.23
CA TYR A 152 -17.35 0.18 -12.01
C TYR A 152 -16.67 0.86 -10.82
N LEU A 153 -15.40 1.25 -10.97
CA LEU A 153 -14.62 1.91 -9.92
C LEU A 153 -15.23 3.25 -9.51
N GLU A 154 -15.71 4.05 -10.46
CA GLU A 154 -16.42 5.29 -10.15
C GLU A 154 -17.67 5.05 -9.29
N ASN A 155 -18.48 4.06 -9.64
CA ASN A 155 -19.68 3.73 -8.90
C ASN A 155 -19.37 3.21 -7.50
N VAL A 156 -18.37 2.32 -7.35
CA VAL A 156 -17.89 1.84 -6.05
C VAL A 156 -17.41 3.00 -5.19
N LYS A 157 -16.60 3.93 -5.74
CA LYS A 157 -16.12 5.12 -5.01
C LYS A 157 -17.27 6.02 -4.56
N LYS A 158 -18.28 6.26 -5.41
CA LYS A 158 -19.47 7.05 -5.04
C LYS A 158 -20.24 6.42 -3.87
N ILE A 159 -20.43 5.11 -3.91
CA ILE A 159 -21.12 4.37 -2.83
C ILE A 159 -20.31 4.45 -1.53
N LEU A 160 -19.00 4.13 -1.59
CA LEU A 160 -18.14 4.17 -0.42
C LEU A 160 -18.03 5.58 0.18
N PHE A 161 -17.95 6.61 -0.65
CA PHE A 161 -17.96 7.99 -0.20
C PHE A 161 -19.27 8.36 0.51
N SER A 162 -20.42 7.98 -0.06
CA SER A 162 -21.73 8.25 0.52
C SER A 162 -21.89 7.55 1.89
N ILE A 163 -21.44 6.29 1.99
CA ILE A 163 -21.46 5.54 3.26
C ILE A 163 -20.51 6.21 4.27
N GLY A 164 -19.30 6.60 3.84
CA GLY A 164 -18.34 7.28 4.69
C GLY A 164 -18.88 8.61 5.23
N MET A 165 -19.54 9.40 4.41
CA MET A 165 -20.21 10.64 4.83
C MET A 165 -21.35 10.39 5.80
N TYR A 166 -22.18 9.40 5.54
CA TYR A 166 -23.26 9.01 6.46
C TYR A 166 -22.71 8.63 7.84
N VAL A 167 -21.66 7.81 7.88
CA VAL A 167 -21.00 7.41 9.14
C VAL A 167 -20.38 8.62 9.84
N TYR A 168 -19.68 9.49 9.09
CA TYR A 168 -19.07 10.70 9.63
C TYR A 168 -20.11 11.61 10.31
N GLU A 169 -21.20 11.94 9.63
CA GLU A 169 -22.22 12.84 10.16
C GLU A 169 -22.92 12.26 11.40
N ASN A 170 -23.19 10.95 11.41
CA ASN A 170 -23.81 10.30 12.55
C ASN A 170 -22.88 10.17 13.76
N LEU A 171 -21.60 9.87 13.56
CA LEU A 171 -20.63 9.82 14.65
C LEU A 171 -20.31 11.21 15.20
N LYS A 172 -20.18 12.23 14.33
CA LYS A 172 -19.96 13.61 14.75
C LYS A 172 -21.09 14.14 15.62
N SER A 173 -22.35 13.79 15.31
CA SER A 173 -23.53 14.20 16.10
C SER A 173 -23.52 13.60 17.52
N ASN A 174 -22.82 12.50 17.73
CA ASN A 174 -22.70 11.82 19.03
C ASN A 174 -21.43 12.22 19.82
N ALA A 175 -20.85 13.38 19.54
CA ALA A 175 -19.65 13.93 20.19
C ALA A 175 -18.39 13.04 20.07
N VAL A 176 -18.32 12.18 19.06
CA VAL A 176 -17.11 11.41 18.75
C VAL A 176 -16.17 12.31 17.95
N ASN A 177 -14.92 12.43 18.41
CA ASN A 177 -13.91 13.19 17.70
C ASN A 177 -13.36 12.37 16.53
N ILE A 178 -13.86 12.64 15.33
CA ILE A 178 -13.44 11.97 14.10
C ILE A 178 -12.95 13.01 13.08
N SER A 179 -11.92 12.66 12.32
CA SER A 179 -11.48 13.43 11.16
C SER A 179 -12.30 13.06 9.93
N LYS A 180 -12.57 14.08 9.11
CA LYS A 180 -13.25 13.91 7.82
C LYS A 180 -12.29 13.37 6.77
#